data_2015b6c1ae2263c18b07fb5c0fdc0bc3
#
_entry.id   2015b6c1ae2263c18b07fb5c0fdc0bc3
#
_cell.length_a   1.000
_cell.length_b   1.000
_cell.length_c   1.000
_cell.angle_alpha   90.00
_cell.angle_beta   90.00
_cell.angle_gamma   90.00
#
_symmetry.space_group_name_H-M   'P 1'
#
loop_
_entity.id
_entity.type
_entity.pdbx_description
1 polymer ?
#
loop_
_entity_poly.entity_id
_entity_poly.type
_entity_poly.pdbx_seq_one_letter_code
_entity_poly.pdbx_strand_id
1 'polypeptide(L)'
;PHLYLPQVQRLNVVTIAQALGVSTLYQAFQRIEQGLADEADFELLADKWALPALWQQQLEKWALPVDLDAHVENLSMGQQTKLALCRLFLQPDAYLLLDEPSNHLDQASRQKLIQAMNAHAAGCLIISHDREILEHVTSVHELSEHGLKMSGGSYSVYVEQSQLEKDALVQKVTKQTQEIKQKQKQQVLELQKSQKRQQTGKKLRASGSQAPILLDMKKERAGQSLGRLSNQQQRQMEADEQN
;
A
#
# COMPACT_ATOMS: atom_id res chain seq x y z
N PRO A 1 4.77 -23.32 6.89
CA PRO A 1 5.83 -22.97 5.94
C PRO A 1 5.40 -21.80 5.07
N HIS A 2 6.37 -21.04 4.49
CA HIS A 2 6.12 -20.01 3.49
C HIS A 2 7.04 -20.23 2.30
N LEU A 3 6.56 -19.84 1.11
CA LEU A 3 7.30 -19.92 -0.15
C LEU A 3 7.28 -18.55 -0.82
N TYR A 4 8.38 -18.21 -1.48
CA TYR A 4 8.57 -16.90 -2.09
C TYR A 4 8.82 -17.02 -3.59
N LEU A 5 8.11 -16.20 -4.38
CA LEU A 5 8.36 -15.95 -5.79
C LEU A 5 8.97 -14.55 -5.94
N PRO A 6 10.25 -14.42 -6.27
CA PRO A 6 10.88 -13.12 -6.52
C PRO A 6 10.47 -12.55 -7.88
N GLN A 7 10.50 -11.23 -8.00
CA GLN A 7 10.17 -10.49 -9.22
C GLN A 7 10.99 -10.93 -10.44
N VAL A 8 12.28 -11.21 -10.26
CA VAL A 8 13.16 -11.73 -11.30
C VAL A 8 13.52 -13.16 -10.96
N GLN A 9 12.93 -14.08 -11.70
CA GLN A 9 13.21 -15.50 -11.50
C GLN A 9 14.07 -16.02 -12.65
N ARG A 10 15.31 -16.39 -12.32
CA ARG A 10 16.13 -17.24 -13.18
C ARG A 10 16.10 -18.65 -12.59
N LEU A 11 15.49 -19.57 -13.32
CA LEU A 11 15.51 -20.97 -12.95
C LEU A 11 16.89 -21.53 -13.31
N ASN A 12 17.83 -21.54 -12.36
CA ASN A 12 19.18 -22.12 -12.53
C ASN A 12 19.13 -23.65 -12.38
N VAL A 13 18.23 -24.28 -13.09
CA VAL A 13 18.01 -25.75 -13.10
C VAL A 13 17.85 -26.20 -14.53
N VAL A 14 18.15 -27.48 -14.79
CA VAL A 14 18.22 -28.03 -16.16
C VAL A 14 16.85 -28.48 -16.63
N THR A 15 16.11 -29.24 -15.81
CA THR A 15 14.87 -29.88 -16.22
C THR A 15 13.63 -29.34 -15.50
N ILE A 16 12.45 -29.61 -16.09
CA ILE A 16 11.15 -29.28 -15.47
C ILE A 16 11.01 -30.01 -14.13
N ALA A 17 11.44 -31.28 -14.01
CA ALA A 17 11.41 -32.00 -12.74
C ALA A 17 12.20 -31.29 -11.63
N GLN A 18 13.37 -30.76 -11.97
CA GLN A 18 14.18 -29.98 -11.03
C GLN A 18 13.49 -28.65 -10.67
N ALA A 19 12.92 -27.97 -11.65
CA ALA A 19 12.22 -26.72 -11.43
C ALA A 19 11.00 -26.87 -10.50
N LEU A 20 10.26 -27.96 -10.64
CA LEU A 20 9.15 -28.31 -9.75
C LEU A 20 9.61 -28.78 -8.36
N GLY A 21 10.87 -29.17 -8.22
CA GLY A 21 11.42 -29.75 -6.98
C GLY A 21 10.99 -31.21 -6.75
N VAL A 22 10.68 -31.94 -7.82
CA VAL A 22 10.18 -33.32 -7.76
C VAL A 22 11.15 -34.36 -8.28
N SER A 23 12.37 -33.97 -8.62
CA SER A 23 13.36 -34.86 -9.30
C SER A 23 13.60 -36.17 -8.61
N THR A 24 13.74 -36.18 -7.27
CA THR A 24 14.02 -37.40 -6.51
C THR A 24 12.88 -38.42 -6.64
N LEU A 25 11.64 -37.95 -6.48
CA LEU A 25 10.44 -38.79 -6.63
C LEU A 25 10.27 -39.23 -8.08
N TYR A 26 10.46 -38.33 -9.04
CA TYR A 26 10.35 -38.63 -10.46
C TYR A 26 11.36 -39.70 -10.90
N GLN A 27 12.62 -39.61 -10.48
CA GLN A 27 13.63 -40.61 -10.77
C GLN A 27 13.30 -41.98 -10.15
N ALA A 28 12.71 -42.01 -8.95
CA ALA A 28 12.25 -43.26 -8.35
C ALA A 28 11.12 -43.89 -9.19
N PHE A 29 10.16 -43.11 -9.68
CA PHE A 29 9.13 -43.61 -10.62
C PHE A 29 9.76 -44.17 -11.91
N GLN A 30 10.70 -43.44 -12.51
CA GLN A 30 11.39 -43.88 -13.73
C GLN A 30 12.12 -45.22 -13.50
N ARG A 31 12.82 -45.40 -12.35
CA ARG A 31 13.49 -46.68 -12.03
C ARG A 31 12.49 -47.83 -11.89
N ILE A 32 11.33 -47.59 -11.29
CA ILE A 32 10.26 -48.61 -11.21
C ILE A 32 9.76 -49.00 -12.59
N GLU A 33 9.46 -48.01 -13.46
CA GLU A 33 8.99 -48.25 -14.82
C GLU A 33 10.00 -49.05 -15.67
N GLN A 34 11.29 -48.84 -15.42
CA GLN A 34 12.39 -49.53 -16.11
C GLN A 34 12.72 -50.89 -15.47
N GLY A 35 12.10 -51.26 -14.36
CA GLY A 35 12.41 -52.47 -13.64
C GLY A 35 13.76 -52.46 -12.91
N LEU A 36 14.29 -51.26 -12.63
CA LEU A 36 15.59 -51.01 -11.99
C LEU A 36 15.45 -50.50 -10.55
N ALA A 37 14.23 -50.49 -10.00
CA ALA A 37 13.95 -49.99 -8.66
C ALA A 37 14.51 -50.90 -7.58
N ASP A 38 14.95 -50.28 -6.50
CA ASP A 38 15.32 -50.96 -5.25
C ASP A 38 14.25 -50.76 -4.15
N GLU A 39 14.48 -51.38 -2.97
CA GLU A 39 13.55 -51.29 -1.84
C GLU A 39 13.35 -49.84 -1.37
N ALA A 40 14.41 -49.03 -1.42
CA ALA A 40 14.34 -47.61 -1.02
C ALA A 40 13.41 -46.76 -1.94
N ASP A 41 13.34 -47.12 -3.22
CA ASP A 41 12.42 -46.44 -4.14
C ASP A 41 10.95 -46.72 -3.78
N PHE A 42 10.63 -47.96 -3.43
CA PHE A 42 9.30 -48.34 -2.99
C PHE A 42 8.94 -47.70 -1.65
N GLU A 43 9.85 -47.61 -0.70
CA GLU A 43 9.67 -46.91 0.57
C GLU A 43 9.44 -45.39 0.34
N LEU A 44 10.25 -44.78 -0.55
CA LEU A 44 10.14 -43.36 -0.88
C LEU A 44 8.77 -42.98 -1.50
N LEU A 45 8.25 -43.87 -2.34
CA LEU A 45 7.00 -43.67 -3.06
C LEU A 45 5.77 -44.11 -2.27
N ALA A 46 5.89 -45.03 -1.35
CA ALA A 46 4.87 -45.57 -0.42
C ALA A 46 3.40 -45.27 -0.84
N ASP A 47 2.86 -44.13 -0.37
CA ASP A 47 1.50 -43.65 -0.63
C ASP A 47 1.40 -42.55 -1.75
N LYS A 48 2.50 -42.34 -2.50
CA LYS A 48 2.64 -41.21 -3.44
C LYS A 48 2.38 -41.59 -4.92
N TRP A 49 1.77 -42.72 -5.19
CA TRP A 49 1.53 -43.24 -6.54
C TRP A 49 0.69 -42.32 -7.45
N ALA A 50 -0.10 -41.41 -6.89
CA ALA A 50 -0.89 -40.43 -7.63
C ALA A 50 -0.09 -39.19 -8.08
N LEU A 51 1.15 -38.99 -7.59
CA LEU A 51 1.91 -37.76 -7.87
C LEU A 51 2.19 -37.50 -9.36
N PRO A 52 2.58 -38.49 -10.19
CA PRO A 52 2.80 -38.23 -11.62
C PRO A 52 1.58 -37.64 -12.31
N ALA A 53 0.38 -38.18 -12.03
CA ALA A 53 -0.86 -37.65 -12.57
C ALA A 53 -1.16 -36.22 -12.08
N LEU A 54 -0.86 -35.92 -10.81
CA LEU A 54 -1.01 -34.57 -10.25
C LEU A 54 -0.03 -33.57 -10.89
N TRP A 55 1.22 -33.97 -11.11
CA TRP A 55 2.21 -33.10 -11.79
C TRP A 55 1.79 -32.82 -13.24
N GLN A 56 1.38 -33.85 -13.96
CA GLN A 56 0.88 -33.70 -15.33
C GLN A 56 -0.34 -32.75 -15.37
N GLN A 57 -1.34 -32.98 -14.53
CA GLN A 57 -2.53 -32.13 -14.45
C GLN A 57 -2.17 -30.67 -14.15
N GLN A 58 -1.23 -30.42 -13.26
CA GLN A 58 -0.79 -29.05 -12.93
C GLN A 58 -0.05 -28.41 -14.12
N LEU A 59 0.84 -29.12 -14.79
CA LEU A 59 1.53 -28.62 -15.99
C LEU A 59 0.54 -28.30 -17.10
N GLU A 60 -0.44 -29.16 -17.37
CA GLU A 60 -1.51 -28.93 -18.35
C GLU A 60 -2.36 -27.72 -17.98
N LYS A 61 -2.72 -27.57 -16.69
CA LYS A 61 -3.46 -26.39 -16.19
C LYS A 61 -2.74 -25.08 -16.53
N TRP A 62 -1.41 -25.06 -16.47
CA TRP A 62 -0.60 -23.89 -16.79
C TRP A 62 -0.19 -23.84 -18.28
N ALA A 63 -0.66 -24.77 -19.12
CA ALA A 63 -0.27 -24.92 -20.52
C ALA A 63 1.26 -25.01 -20.70
N LEU A 64 1.88 -25.83 -19.89
CA LEU A 64 3.30 -26.17 -19.90
C LEU A 64 3.53 -27.55 -20.54
N PRO A 65 4.75 -27.82 -21.07
CA PRO A 65 5.12 -29.16 -21.47
C PRO A 65 5.00 -30.13 -20.32
N VAL A 66 4.43 -31.32 -20.57
CA VAL A 66 4.24 -32.36 -19.56
C VAL A 66 5.45 -33.27 -19.37
N ASP A 67 6.41 -33.20 -20.31
CA ASP A 67 7.67 -33.91 -20.23
C ASP A 67 8.56 -33.30 -19.14
N LEU A 68 8.74 -34.04 -18.04
CA LEU A 68 9.52 -33.61 -16.89
C LEU A 68 11.05 -33.58 -17.16
N ASP A 69 11.52 -34.26 -18.17
CA ASP A 69 12.91 -34.23 -18.62
C ASP A 69 13.21 -33.07 -19.59
N ALA A 70 12.17 -32.37 -20.06
CA ALA A 70 12.36 -31.21 -20.93
C ALA A 70 13.20 -30.13 -20.25
N HIS A 71 14.10 -29.52 -21.04
CA HIS A 71 15.02 -28.50 -20.56
C HIS A 71 14.30 -27.14 -20.35
N VAL A 72 14.54 -26.53 -19.21
CA VAL A 72 13.95 -25.23 -18.82
C VAL A 72 14.45 -24.09 -19.72
N GLU A 73 15.66 -24.19 -20.28
CA GLU A 73 16.22 -23.23 -21.21
C GLU A 73 15.43 -23.08 -22.53
N ASN A 74 14.68 -24.14 -22.91
CA ASN A 74 13.81 -24.14 -24.09
C ASN A 74 12.47 -23.43 -23.84
N LEU A 75 12.18 -23.05 -22.60
CA LEU A 75 10.95 -22.38 -22.21
C LEU A 75 11.09 -20.87 -22.38
N SER A 76 10.04 -20.23 -22.92
CA SER A 76 9.94 -18.77 -22.91
C SER A 76 9.90 -18.23 -21.47
N MET A 77 10.23 -16.92 -21.27
CA MET A 77 10.15 -16.29 -19.95
C MET A 77 8.76 -16.45 -19.31
N GLY A 78 7.69 -16.30 -20.08
CA GLY A 78 6.33 -16.52 -19.58
C GLY A 78 6.09 -17.96 -19.16
N GLN A 79 6.63 -18.95 -19.87
CA GLN A 79 6.56 -20.36 -19.47
C GLN A 79 7.39 -20.65 -18.21
N GLN A 80 8.56 -20.03 -18.06
CA GLN A 80 9.35 -20.14 -16.84
C GLN A 80 8.63 -19.54 -15.63
N THR A 81 7.97 -18.39 -15.79
CA THR A 81 7.12 -17.81 -14.74
C THR A 81 5.97 -18.74 -14.38
N LYS A 82 5.29 -19.32 -15.37
CA LYS A 82 4.21 -20.31 -15.14
C LYS A 82 4.72 -21.55 -14.41
N LEU A 83 5.91 -22.04 -14.76
CA LEU A 83 6.53 -23.21 -14.10
C LEU A 83 6.87 -22.92 -12.64
N ALA A 84 7.36 -21.72 -12.35
CA ALA A 84 7.60 -21.29 -10.99
C ALA A 84 6.32 -21.20 -10.16
N LEU A 85 5.27 -20.63 -10.74
CA LEU A 85 3.93 -20.58 -10.10
C LEU A 85 3.38 -21.99 -9.88
N CYS A 86 3.50 -22.87 -10.88
CA CYS A 86 3.10 -24.26 -10.77
C CYS A 86 3.75 -24.95 -9.55
N ARG A 87 5.08 -24.77 -9.38
CA ARG A 87 5.80 -25.28 -8.21
C ARG A 87 5.22 -24.79 -6.88
N LEU A 88 4.91 -23.50 -6.78
CA LEU A 88 4.38 -22.90 -5.55
C LEU A 88 3.00 -23.44 -5.21
N PHE A 89 2.11 -23.51 -6.20
CA PHE A 89 0.75 -24.00 -6.01
C PHE A 89 0.64 -25.53 -5.87
N LEU A 90 1.73 -26.26 -6.07
CA LEU A 90 1.83 -27.68 -5.68
C LEU A 90 1.96 -27.88 -4.16
N GLN A 91 2.19 -26.84 -3.38
CA GLN A 91 2.36 -26.87 -1.93
C GLN A 91 1.13 -26.27 -1.22
N PRO A 92 0.05 -27.01 -1.02
CA PRO A 92 -1.24 -26.45 -0.56
C PRO A 92 -1.18 -25.84 0.85
N ASP A 93 -0.25 -26.33 1.70
CA ASP A 93 -0.12 -25.92 3.09
C ASP A 93 0.86 -24.76 3.32
N ALA A 94 1.49 -24.26 2.25
CA ALA A 94 2.46 -23.18 2.34
C ALA A 94 1.81 -21.82 2.06
N TYR A 95 2.03 -20.83 2.92
CA TYR A 95 1.66 -19.45 2.63
C TYR A 95 2.56 -18.87 1.53
N LEU A 96 1.98 -18.27 0.50
CA LEU A 96 2.71 -17.79 -0.67
C LEU A 96 3.01 -16.30 -0.58
N LEU A 97 4.26 -15.93 -0.85
CA LEU A 97 4.72 -14.56 -1.01
C LEU A 97 5.03 -14.37 -2.50
N LEU A 98 4.23 -13.56 -3.20
CA LEU A 98 4.29 -13.40 -4.66
C LEU A 98 4.67 -11.95 -5.00
N ASP A 99 5.85 -11.77 -5.60
CA ASP A 99 6.35 -10.46 -6.02
C ASP A 99 6.21 -10.32 -7.53
N GLU A 100 5.27 -9.46 -7.96
CA GLU A 100 4.91 -9.19 -9.35
C GLU A 100 4.67 -10.47 -10.19
N PRO A 101 3.84 -11.43 -9.72
CA PRO A 101 3.69 -12.74 -10.36
C PRO A 101 3.00 -12.68 -11.73
N SER A 102 2.38 -11.57 -12.09
CA SER A 102 1.76 -11.36 -13.42
C SER A 102 2.74 -10.97 -14.51
N ASN A 103 3.99 -10.64 -14.15
CA ASN A 103 5.00 -10.28 -15.15
C ASN A 103 5.22 -11.42 -16.13
N HIS A 104 5.24 -11.07 -17.42
CA HIS A 104 5.38 -12.01 -18.55
C HIS A 104 4.21 -13.00 -18.75
N LEU A 105 3.10 -12.85 -18.00
CA LEU A 105 1.91 -13.66 -18.21
C LEU A 105 0.98 -13.00 -19.24
N ASP A 106 0.46 -13.84 -20.14
CA ASP A 106 -0.67 -13.47 -20.98
C ASP A 106 -1.98 -13.41 -20.18
N GLN A 107 -3.04 -12.84 -20.76
CA GLN A 107 -4.31 -12.65 -20.09
C GLN A 107 -4.91 -13.98 -19.58
N ALA A 108 -4.84 -15.05 -20.39
CA ALA A 108 -5.35 -16.36 -19.98
C ALA A 108 -4.60 -16.91 -18.76
N SER A 109 -3.29 -16.69 -18.68
CA SER A 109 -2.47 -17.13 -17.55
C SER A 109 -2.69 -16.28 -16.29
N ARG A 110 -2.99 -14.98 -16.43
CA ARG A 110 -3.42 -14.14 -15.29
C ARG A 110 -4.72 -14.64 -14.68
N GLN A 111 -5.70 -15.00 -15.51
CA GLN A 111 -6.96 -15.59 -15.03
C GLN A 111 -6.72 -16.90 -14.27
N LYS A 112 -5.80 -17.74 -14.77
CA LYS A 112 -5.39 -18.97 -14.06
C LYS A 112 -4.70 -18.67 -12.72
N LEU A 113 -3.86 -17.62 -12.66
CA LEU A 113 -3.22 -17.17 -11.43
C LEU A 113 -4.28 -16.72 -10.41
N ILE A 114 -5.25 -15.90 -10.82
CA ILE A 114 -6.36 -15.45 -9.96
C ILE A 114 -7.15 -16.66 -9.42
N GLN A 115 -7.49 -17.60 -10.28
CA GLN A 115 -8.19 -18.83 -9.86
C GLN A 115 -7.37 -19.66 -8.87
N ALA A 116 -6.05 -19.77 -9.11
CA ALA A 116 -5.15 -20.51 -8.24
C ALA A 116 -5.01 -19.82 -6.88
N MET A 117 -4.89 -18.50 -6.84
CA MET A 117 -4.85 -17.70 -5.61
C MET A 117 -6.13 -17.88 -4.77
N ASN A 118 -7.30 -17.77 -5.42
CA ASN A 118 -8.59 -17.92 -4.74
C ASN A 118 -8.82 -19.32 -4.18
N ALA A 119 -8.25 -20.34 -4.83
CA ALA A 119 -8.38 -21.74 -4.41
C ALA A 119 -7.31 -22.16 -3.38
N HIS A 120 -6.28 -21.34 -3.14
CA HIS A 120 -5.15 -21.71 -2.27
C HIS A 120 -5.51 -21.54 -0.79
N ALA A 121 -5.67 -22.64 -0.09
CA ALA A 121 -6.21 -22.67 1.28
C ALA A 121 -5.32 -21.93 2.30
N ALA A 122 -4.00 -22.01 2.17
CA ALA A 122 -3.07 -21.35 3.09
C ALA A 122 -2.99 -19.83 2.91
N GLY A 123 -3.54 -19.30 1.81
CA GLY A 123 -3.51 -17.87 1.48
C GLY A 123 -2.22 -17.40 0.83
N CYS A 124 -2.22 -16.14 0.39
CA CYS A 124 -1.05 -15.52 -0.23
C CYS A 124 -0.97 -14.02 0.08
N LEU A 125 0.25 -13.50 0.11
CA LEU A 125 0.56 -12.08 0.06
C LEU A 125 1.14 -11.78 -1.32
N ILE A 126 0.55 -10.79 -2.01
CA ILE A 126 0.98 -10.42 -3.35
C ILE A 126 1.43 -8.96 -3.39
N ILE A 127 2.54 -8.71 -4.04
CA ILE A 127 2.97 -7.37 -4.45
C ILE A 127 2.69 -7.28 -5.95
N SER A 128 1.84 -6.36 -6.35
CA SER A 128 1.48 -6.19 -7.76
C SER A 128 0.97 -4.78 -8.06
N HIS A 129 1.16 -4.36 -9.30
CA HIS A 129 0.52 -3.17 -9.88
C HIS A 129 -0.60 -3.56 -10.87
N ASP A 130 -0.87 -4.85 -11.04
CA ASP A 130 -1.92 -5.38 -11.91
C ASP A 130 -3.28 -5.26 -11.22
N ARG A 131 -4.10 -4.31 -11.71
CA ARG A 131 -5.42 -4.01 -11.12
C ARG A 131 -6.37 -5.20 -11.21
N GLU A 132 -6.28 -6.02 -12.25
CA GLU A 132 -7.14 -7.19 -12.40
C GLU A 132 -6.89 -8.18 -11.25
N ILE A 133 -5.64 -8.43 -10.90
CA ILE A 133 -5.30 -9.28 -9.74
C ILE A 133 -5.75 -8.63 -8.43
N LEU A 134 -5.49 -7.33 -8.27
CA LEU A 134 -5.82 -6.59 -7.05
C LEU A 134 -7.34 -6.46 -6.80
N GLU A 135 -8.18 -6.69 -7.81
CA GLU A 135 -9.64 -6.79 -7.59
C GLU A 135 -10.06 -8.10 -6.90
N HIS A 136 -9.19 -9.10 -6.88
CA HIS A 136 -9.49 -10.41 -6.28
C HIS A 136 -8.85 -10.64 -4.90
N VAL A 137 -8.23 -9.61 -4.32
CA VAL A 137 -7.67 -9.70 -2.96
C VAL A 137 -8.72 -9.37 -1.90
N THR A 138 -8.52 -9.88 -0.69
CA THR A 138 -9.39 -9.64 0.47
C THR A 138 -9.01 -8.40 1.27
N SER A 139 -7.79 -7.91 1.10
CA SER A 139 -7.29 -6.69 1.72
C SER A 139 -6.16 -6.09 0.90
N VAL A 140 -6.05 -4.76 0.94
CA VAL A 140 -4.98 -3.99 0.30
C VAL A 140 -4.14 -3.33 1.39
N HIS A 141 -2.82 -3.44 1.27
CA HIS A 141 -1.85 -2.83 2.16
C HIS A 141 -1.04 -1.79 1.38
N GLU A 142 -1.22 -0.52 1.71
CA GLU A 142 -0.45 0.57 1.12
C GLU A 142 0.77 0.86 1.99
N LEU A 143 1.96 0.74 1.41
CA LEU A 143 3.21 1.12 2.05
C LEU A 143 3.60 2.54 1.60
N SER A 144 3.74 3.46 2.55
CA SER A 144 4.12 4.85 2.31
C SER A 144 5.22 5.30 3.27
N GLU A 145 5.71 6.53 3.10
CA GLU A 145 6.65 7.16 4.06
C GLU A 145 6.07 7.26 5.48
N HIS A 146 4.75 7.26 5.62
CA HIS A 146 4.04 7.35 6.90
C HIS A 146 3.76 5.98 7.53
N GLY A 147 4.19 4.89 6.89
CA GLY A 147 4.01 3.53 7.38
C GLY A 147 3.08 2.69 6.51
N LEU A 148 2.58 1.62 7.10
CA LEU A 148 1.71 0.64 6.47
C LEU A 148 0.24 0.94 6.82
N LYS A 149 -0.58 1.19 5.79
CA LYS A 149 -2.03 1.36 5.93
C LYS A 149 -2.74 0.15 5.33
N MET A 150 -3.63 -0.46 6.11
CA MET A 150 -4.45 -1.59 5.68
C MET A 150 -5.88 -1.14 5.38
N SER A 151 -6.40 -1.58 4.23
CA SER A 151 -7.81 -1.44 3.84
C SER A 151 -8.38 -2.81 3.54
N GLY A 152 -9.52 -3.15 4.13
CA GLY A 152 -10.26 -4.37 3.79
C GLY A 152 -10.97 -4.22 2.43
N GLY A 153 -11.11 -5.34 1.71
CA GLY A 153 -11.76 -5.39 0.41
C GLY A 153 -10.80 -5.33 -0.77
N SER A 154 -11.36 -5.27 -1.98
CA SER A 154 -10.64 -5.22 -3.25
C SER A 154 -9.96 -3.87 -3.48
N TYR A 155 -9.19 -3.79 -4.58
CA TYR A 155 -8.54 -2.54 -4.99
C TYR A 155 -9.54 -1.41 -5.28
N SER A 156 -10.69 -1.69 -5.88
CA SER A 156 -11.74 -0.68 -6.10
C SER A 156 -12.24 -0.08 -4.80
N VAL A 157 -12.47 -0.89 -3.78
CA VAL A 157 -12.89 -0.43 -2.44
C VAL A 157 -11.80 0.46 -1.80
N TYR A 158 -10.54 0.04 -1.90
CA TYR A 158 -9.41 0.83 -1.43
C TYR A 158 -9.33 2.20 -2.12
N VAL A 159 -9.48 2.25 -3.46
CA VAL A 159 -9.43 3.50 -4.24
C VAL A 159 -10.55 4.45 -3.81
N GLU A 160 -11.78 3.94 -3.64
CA GLU A 160 -12.91 4.74 -3.20
C GLU A 160 -12.67 5.34 -1.80
N GLN A 161 -12.23 4.53 -0.84
CA GLN A 161 -11.90 5.00 0.50
C GLN A 161 -10.77 6.03 0.49
N SER A 162 -9.71 5.79 -0.27
CA SER A 162 -8.59 6.71 -0.41
C SER A 162 -9.01 8.05 -1.01
N GLN A 163 -9.93 8.04 -1.98
CA GLN A 163 -10.45 9.27 -2.57
C GLN A 163 -11.29 10.07 -1.57
N LEU A 164 -12.18 9.43 -0.83
CA LEU A 164 -12.99 10.07 0.21
C LEU A 164 -12.11 10.73 1.29
N GLU A 165 -11.05 10.05 1.73
CA GLU A 165 -10.11 10.61 2.70
C GLU A 165 -9.36 11.83 2.16
N LYS A 166 -8.90 11.78 0.90
CA LYS A 166 -8.25 12.91 0.23
C LYS A 166 -9.17 14.12 0.12
N ASP A 167 -10.41 13.88 -0.27
CA ASP A 167 -11.40 14.95 -0.41
C ASP A 167 -11.73 15.59 0.95
N ALA A 168 -11.88 14.80 2.00
CA ALA A 168 -12.07 15.28 3.36
C ALA A 168 -10.87 16.11 3.85
N LEU A 169 -9.65 15.68 3.55
CA LEU A 169 -8.43 16.41 3.90
C LEU A 169 -8.35 17.75 3.17
N VAL A 170 -8.64 17.76 1.85
CA VAL A 170 -8.68 18.99 1.04
C VAL A 170 -9.70 19.98 1.59
N GLN A 171 -10.90 19.51 1.96
CA GLN A 171 -11.92 20.35 2.58
C GLN A 171 -11.45 20.93 3.91
N LYS A 172 -10.82 20.13 4.77
CA LYS A 172 -10.27 20.58 6.05
C LYS A 172 -9.21 21.66 5.87
N VAL A 173 -8.24 21.46 4.97
CA VAL A 173 -7.19 22.42 4.66
C VAL A 173 -7.79 23.72 4.10
N THR A 174 -8.76 23.61 3.19
CA THR A 174 -9.44 24.79 2.61
C THR A 174 -10.15 25.61 3.69
N LYS A 175 -10.88 24.94 4.59
CA LYS A 175 -11.58 25.59 5.70
C LYS A 175 -10.60 26.29 6.64
N GLN A 176 -9.53 25.63 7.05
CA GLN A 176 -8.48 26.24 7.90
C GLN A 176 -7.85 27.47 7.22
N THR A 177 -7.54 27.37 5.94
CA THR A 177 -6.98 28.49 5.18
C THR A 177 -7.94 29.70 5.13
N GLN A 178 -9.24 29.44 4.98
CA GLN A 178 -10.25 30.51 5.01
C GLN A 178 -10.36 31.16 6.40
N GLU A 179 -10.34 30.37 7.46
CA GLU A 179 -10.36 30.87 8.84
C GLU A 179 -9.14 31.73 9.16
N ILE A 180 -7.94 31.31 8.74
CA ILE A 180 -6.71 32.10 8.88
C ILE A 180 -6.83 33.44 8.13
N LYS A 181 -7.29 33.44 6.88
CA LYS A 181 -7.50 34.65 6.10
C LYS A 181 -8.52 35.60 6.74
N GLN A 182 -9.59 35.06 7.34
CA GLN A 182 -10.58 35.88 8.05
C GLN A 182 -10.00 36.48 9.33
N LYS A 183 -9.27 35.71 10.14
CA LYS A 183 -8.56 36.22 11.33
C LYS A 183 -7.60 37.35 10.95
N GLN A 184 -6.79 37.18 9.90
CA GLN A 184 -5.87 38.20 9.41
C GLN A 184 -6.59 39.51 8.98
N LYS A 185 -7.72 39.38 8.24
CA LYS A 185 -8.53 40.55 7.86
C LYS A 185 -9.06 41.27 9.08
N GLN A 186 -9.55 40.56 10.08
CA GLN A 186 -10.05 41.20 11.33
C GLN A 186 -8.94 41.94 12.06
N GLN A 187 -7.74 41.32 12.19
CA GLN A 187 -6.60 41.97 12.83
C GLN A 187 -6.20 43.27 12.12
N VAL A 188 -6.14 43.25 10.78
CA VAL A 188 -5.83 44.48 10.01
C VAL A 188 -6.89 45.59 10.23
N LEU A 189 -8.18 45.23 10.26
CA LEU A 189 -9.27 46.15 10.52
C LEU A 189 -9.20 46.71 11.95
N GLU A 190 -8.87 45.94 12.94
CA GLU A 190 -8.71 46.40 14.33
C GLU A 190 -7.51 47.34 14.47
N LEU A 191 -6.38 47.01 13.84
CA LEU A 191 -5.21 47.90 13.78
C LEU A 191 -5.55 49.26 13.14
N GLN A 192 -6.25 49.24 12.01
CA GLN A 192 -6.71 50.48 11.33
C GLN A 192 -7.65 51.31 12.22
N LYS A 193 -8.61 50.65 12.90
CA LYS A 193 -9.49 51.31 13.87
C LYS A 193 -8.73 51.95 15.03
N SER A 194 -7.75 51.22 15.56
CA SER A 194 -6.87 51.69 16.64
C SER A 194 -6.05 52.91 16.20
N GLN A 195 -5.42 52.86 15.02
CA GLN A 195 -4.68 53.99 14.45
C GLN A 195 -5.56 55.23 14.22
N LYS A 196 -6.77 55.03 13.67
CA LYS A 196 -7.73 56.14 13.51
C LYS A 196 -8.11 56.78 14.85
N ARG A 197 -8.37 55.97 15.89
CA ARG A 197 -8.67 56.47 17.25
C ARG A 197 -7.50 57.27 17.83
N GLN A 198 -6.25 56.81 17.65
CA GLN A 198 -5.06 57.52 18.08
C GLN A 198 -4.87 58.87 17.34
N GLN A 199 -5.10 58.88 16.00
CA GLN A 199 -5.02 60.11 15.21
C GLN A 199 -6.10 61.10 15.63
N THR A 200 -7.33 60.67 15.86
CA THR A 200 -8.44 61.52 16.33
C THR A 200 -8.12 62.05 17.75
N GLY A 201 -7.57 61.24 18.63
CA GLY A 201 -7.13 61.70 19.95
C GLY A 201 -6.00 62.71 19.90
N LYS A 202 -5.06 62.60 18.95
CA LYS A 202 -3.99 63.62 18.73
C LYS A 202 -4.56 64.90 18.20
N LYS A 203 -5.55 64.89 17.25
CA LYS A 203 -6.20 66.07 16.72
C LYS A 203 -7.04 66.81 17.78
N LEU A 204 -7.76 66.07 18.64
CA LEU A 204 -8.52 66.65 19.75
C LEU A 204 -7.63 67.32 20.80
N ARG A 205 -6.43 66.80 21.06
CA ARG A 205 -5.42 67.48 21.90
C ARG A 205 -4.92 68.75 21.28
N ALA A 206 -4.65 68.76 19.98
CA ALA A 206 -4.14 69.94 19.25
C ALA A 206 -5.18 71.07 19.16
N SER A 207 -6.50 70.73 19.16
CA SER A 207 -7.58 71.77 19.08
C SER A 207 -7.97 72.39 20.39
N GLY A 208 -7.36 71.97 21.54
CA GLY A 208 -7.60 72.59 22.86
C GLY A 208 -9.03 72.50 23.41
N SER A 209 -9.90 71.69 22.84
CA SER A 209 -11.33 71.69 23.14
C SER A 209 -11.76 70.84 24.36
N GLN A 210 -10.81 70.19 25.05
CA GLN A 210 -11.08 69.41 26.29
C GLN A 210 -9.98 69.59 27.33
N ALA A 211 -10.34 69.53 28.60
CA ALA A 211 -9.36 69.62 29.69
C ALA A 211 -8.28 68.52 29.59
N PRO A 212 -7.00 68.84 29.75
CA PRO A 212 -5.89 67.87 29.60
C PRO A 212 -6.03 66.58 30.43
N ILE A 213 -6.58 66.68 31.63
CA ILE A 213 -6.78 65.61 32.60
C ILE A 213 -7.74 64.55 32.04
N LEU A 214 -8.82 64.93 31.38
CA LEU A 214 -9.79 64.01 30.78
C LEU A 214 -9.22 63.23 29.54
N LEU A 215 -8.31 63.85 28.82
CA LEU A 215 -7.60 63.27 27.71
C LEU A 215 -6.55 62.27 28.16
N ASP A 216 -5.87 62.49 29.28
CA ASP A 216 -4.88 61.57 29.85
C ASP A 216 -5.57 60.32 30.46
N MET A 217 -6.69 60.46 31.15
CA MET A 217 -7.50 59.32 31.63
C MET A 217 -8.04 58.46 30.47
N LYS A 218 -8.45 59.08 29.35
CA LYS A 218 -8.87 58.33 28.13
C LYS A 218 -7.69 57.61 27.47
N LYS A 219 -6.47 58.20 27.49
CA LYS A 219 -5.27 57.60 26.93
C LYS A 219 -4.82 56.40 27.76
N GLU A 220 -4.90 56.50 29.08
CA GLU A 220 -4.53 55.42 30.00
C GLU A 220 -5.46 54.21 29.85
N ARG A 221 -6.79 54.46 29.77
CA ARG A 221 -7.79 53.37 29.48
C ARG A 221 -7.58 52.76 28.11
N ALA A 222 -7.26 53.53 27.09
CA ALA A 222 -6.96 53.01 25.75
C ALA A 222 -5.64 52.21 25.71
N GLY A 223 -4.62 52.60 26.47
CA GLY A 223 -3.37 51.89 26.60
C GLY A 223 -3.55 50.52 27.31
N GLN A 224 -4.30 50.52 28.41
CA GLN A 224 -4.61 49.28 29.14
C GLN A 224 -5.45 48.29 28.30
N SER A 225 -6.40 48.77 27.47
CA SER A 225 -7.18 47.91 26.59
C SER A 225 -6.34 47.32 25.43
N LEU A 226 -5.39 48.11 24.88
CA LEU A 226 -4.44 47.63 23.86
C LEU A 226 -3.45 46.60 24.42
N GLY A 227 -2.94 46.80 25.64
CA GLY A 227 -2.08 45.84 26.32
C GLY A 227 -2.78 44.50 26.60
N ARG A 228 -4.08 44.54 26.99
CA ARG A 228 -4.89 43.33 27.16
C ARG A 228 -5.13 42.58 25.84
N LEU A 229 -5.44 43.29 24.77
CA LEU A 229 -5.64 42.69 23.44
C LEU A 229 -4.34 42.07 22.89
N SER A 230 -3.19 42.77 23.03
CA SER A 230 -1.88 42.25 22.60
C SER A 230 -1.50 40.97 23.37
N ASN A 231 -1.66 40.97 24.70
CA ASN A 231 -1.38 39.80 25.52
C ASN A 231 -2.35 38.63 25.24
N GLN A 232 -3.61 38.93 24.92
CA GLN A 232 -4.57 37.87 24.55
C GLN A 232 -4.26 37.27 23.16
N GLN A 233 -3.83 38.10 22.20
CA GLN A 233 -3.39 37.63 20.88
C GLN A 233 -2.12 36.76 20.96
N GLN A 234 -1.16 37.19 21.78
CA GLN A 234 0.08 36.45 21.96
C GLN A 234 -0.17 35.06 22.59
N ARG A 235 -1.05 34.98 23.60
CA ARG A 235 -1.46 33.70 24.21
C ARG A 235 -2.24 32.80 23.23
N GLN A 236 -3.04 33.36 22.32
CA GLN A 236 -3.71 32.60 21.29
C GLN A 236 -2.74 32.08 20.23
N MET A 237 -1.74 32.85 19.82
CA MET A 237 -0.71 32.39 18.88
C MET A 237 0.14 31.26 19.49
N GLU A 238 0.51 31.38 20.77
CA GLU A 238 1.26 30.35 21.49
C GLU A 238 0.44 29.03 21.67
N ALA A 239 -0.89 29.14 21.81
CA ALA A 239 -1.78 27.99 21.90
C ALA A 239 -2.06 27.32 20.53
N ASP A 240 -2.08 28.12 19.45
CA ASP A 240 -2.26 27.62 18.07
C ASP A 240 -0.97 26.98 17.50
N GLU A 241 0.23 27.27 18.06
CA GLU A 241 1.50 26.63 17.72
C GLU A 241 1.76 25.28 18.46
N GLN A 242 1.01 25.01 19.53
CA GLN A 242 1.13 23.77 20.33
C GLN A 242 0.11 22.69 19.95
N ASN A 243 -0.78 22.93 18.98
CA ASN A 243 -1.77 21.96 18.44
C ASN A 243 -1.50 21.65 16.97
#